data_5852fc96b78b94204670339b7ede0437
#
_entry.id   5852fc96b78b94204670339b7ede0437
#
_cell.length_a   1.000
_cell.length_b   1.000
_cell.length_c   1.000
_cell.angle_alpha   90.00
_cell.angle_beta   90.00
_cell.angle_gamma   90.00
#
_symmetry.space_group_name_H-M   'P 1'
#
loop_
_entity.id
_entity.type
_entity.pdbx_description
1 polymer ?
#
loop_
_entity_poly.entity_id
_entity_poly.type
_entity_poly.pdbx_seq_one_letter_code
_entity_poly.pdbx_strand_id
1 'polypeptide(L)'
;MMGPKQEAQAALFYEFSLEDHVPQDHLLRSIDRFVDLSGIRAHLSDFYSHTGRPSIDPELLIRMLLVGYCSGIRSGRRLCEEVHLNLAYRWFCRLDLTDRIPDHSSFSKNRHGRFRESDLLRHVFETTVARCMEEGLVGGQGFAVDASLISADVQKQNSSKPDDWAA
;
A
#
# COMPACT_ATOMS: atom_id res chain seq x y z
N MET A 1 11.92 20.15 -37.59
CA MET A 1 12.13 21.46 -36.97
C MET A 1 12.38 21.21 -35.50
N MET A 2 13.47 21.78 -34.93
CA MET A 2 13.79 21.64 -33.50
C MET A 2 12.85 22.53 -32.69
N GLY A 3 12.29 22.04 -31.54
CA GLY A 3 11.46 22.85 -30.64
C GLY A 3 12.27 23.91 -29.88
N PRO A 4 11.60 24.87 -29.21
CA PRO A 4 12.28 25.88 -28.39
C PRO A 4 13.03 25.23 -27.23
N LYS A 5 14.12 25.88 -26.81
CA LYS A 5 14.88 25.47 -25.63
C LYS A 5 14.02 25.60 -24.38
N GLN A 6 14.04 24.59 -23.51
CA GLN A 6 13.36 24.66 -22.23
C GLN A 6 14.14 25.52 -21.24
N GLU A 7 13.46 26.38 -20.51
CA GLU A 7 14.01 27.26 -19.48
C GLU A 7 13.51 26.80 -18.10
N ALA A 8 14.36 26.99 -17.08
CA ALA A 8 13.96 26.70 -15.70
C ALA A 8 12.86 27.67 -15.26
N GLN A 9 11.90 27.20 -14.50
CA GLN A 9 10.84 28.02 -13.95
C GLN A 9 11.41 29.05 -12.97
N ALA A 10 11.18 30.32 -13.25
CA ALA A 10 11.64 31.45 -12.45
C ALA A 10 10.54 32.08 -11.60
N ALA A 11 9.29 31.61 -11.68
CA ALA A 11 8.17 32.18 -10.96
C ALA A 11 8.28 31.91 -9.44
N LEU A 12 8.15 32.98 -8.63
CA LEU A 12 8.12 32.91 -7.17
C LEU A 12 6.76 32.43 -6.64
N PHE A 13 5.68 32.71 -7.36
CA PHE A 13 4.32 32.29 -7.04
C PHE A 13 3.78 31.47 -8.19
N TYR A 14 3.21 30.32 -7.83
CA TYR A 14 2.71 29.37 -8.80
C TYR A 14 1.44 28.73 -8.29
N GLU A 15 0.35 28.93 -8.99
CA GLU A 15 -0.91 28.22 -8.71
C GLU A 15 -0.82 26.83 -9.34
N PHE A 16 -0.76 25.80 -8.49
CA PHE A 16 -0.61 24.42 -8.91
C PHE A 16 -1.57 23.52 -8.13
N SER A 17 -2.36 22.73 -8.83
CA SER A 17 -3.25 21.72 -8.28
C SER A 17 -2.77 20.32 -8.66
N LEU A 18 -2.51 19.48 -7.68
CA LEU A 18 -2.21 18.05 -7.91
C LEU A 18 -3.41 17.35 -8.56
N GLU A 19 -4.63 17.76 -8.21
CA GLU A 19 -5.85 17.21 -8.79
C GLU A 19 -5.94 17.44 -10.30
N ASP A 20 -5.59 18.65 -10.74
CA ASP A 20 -5.62 19.02 -12.16
C ASP A 20 -4.42 18.47 -12.94
N HIS A 21 -3.29 18.26 -12.24
CA HIS A 21 -2.05 17.78 -12.84
C HIS A 21 -2.11 16.28 -13.19
N VAL A 22 -2.75 15.44 -12.35
CA VAL A 22 -2.84 14.01 -12.59
C VAL A 22 -3.89 13.73 -13.67
N PRO A 23 -3.54 13.05 -14.79
CA PRO A 23 -4.48 12.74 -15.87
C PRO A 23 -5.72 11.97 -15.39
N GLN A 24 -6.88 12.23 -16.01
CA GLN A 24 -8.15 11.61 -15.61
C GLN A 24 -8.19 10.09 -15.86
N ASP A 25 -7.43 9.60 -16.82
CA ASP A 25 -7.26 8.19 -17.18
C ASP A 25 -6.12 7.48 -16.42
N HIS A 26 -5.47 8.17 -15.47
CA HIS A 26 -4.37 7.58 -14.70
C HIS A 26 -4.85 6.41 -13.84
N LEU A 27 -4.10 5.30 -13.83
CA LEU A 27 -4.43 4.07 -13.08
C LEU A 27 -4.78 4.34 -11.61
N LEU A 28 -4.04 5.21 -10.93
CA LEU A 28 -4.30 5.51 -9.52
C LEU A 28 -5.66 6.17 -9.28
N ARG A 29 -6.25 6.88 -10.26
CA ARG A 29 -7.62 7.39 -10.14
C ARG A 29 -8.65 6.27 -10.15
N SER A 30 -8.43 5.24 -10.96
CA SER A 30 -9.29 4.06 -10.98
C SER A 30 -9.19 3.29 -9.67
N ILE A 31 -7.98 3.13 -9.14
CA ILE A 31 -7.74 2.49 -7.84
C ILE A 31 -8.40 3.30 -6.71
N ASP A 32 -8.24 4.62 -6.71
CA ASP A 32 -8.79 5.51 -5.66
C ASP A 32 -10.32 5.46 -5.61
N ARG A 33 -10.98 5.34 -6.75
CA ARG A 33 -12.45 5.19 -6.83
C ARG A 33 -12.93 3.81 -6.42
N PHE A 34 -12.11 2.79 -6.65
CA PHE A 34 -12.49 1.39 -6.43
C PHE A 34 -12.22 0.93 -5.01
N VAL A 35 -11.09 1.31 -4.41
CA VAL A 35 -10.68 0.84 -3.08
C VAL A 35 -11.27 1.74 -1.99
N ASP A 36 -12.14 1.18 -1.16
CA ASP A 36 -12.68 1.87 0.01
C ASP A 36 -11.75 1.69 1.22
N LEU A 37 -11.21 2.78 1.71
CA LEU A 37 -10.33 2.83 2.88
C LEU A 37 -10.99 3.53 4.09
N SER A 38 -12.26 3.90 4.01
CA SER A 38 -12.96 4.68 5.04
C SER A 38 -13.03 3.98 6.40
N GLY A 39 -13.08 2.64 6.41
CA GLY A 39 -13.16 1.82 7.62
C GLY A 39 -11.82 1.59 8.34
N ILE A 40 -10.67 1.93 7.74
CA ILE A 40 -9.34 1.58 8.26
C ILE A 40 -9.06 2.18 9.64
N ARG A 41 -9.44 3.44 9.86
CA ARG A 41 -9.21 4.12 11.15
C ARG A 41 -10.00 3.47 12.28
N ALA A 42 -11.25 3.09 12.02
CA ALA A 42 -12.08 2.39 13.00
C ALA A 42 -11.52 1.00 13.30
N HIS A 43 -11.13 0.24 12.26
CA HIS A 43 -10.53 -1.08 12.40
C HIS A 43 -9.24 -1.07 13.22
N LEU A 44 -8.45 -0.01 13.12
CA LEU A 44 -7.17 0.11 13.81
C LEU A 44 -7.23 0.84 15.15
N SER A 45 -8.38 1.35 15.59
CA SER A 45 -8.51 2.18 16.79
C SER A 45 -7.85 1.56 18.04
N ASP A 46 -8.07 0.27 18.26
CA ASP A 46 -7.61 -0.45 19.45
C ASP A 46 -6.09 -0.70 19.45
N PHE A 47 -5.45 -0.58 18.28
CA PHE A 47 -4.00 -0.73 18.12
C PHE A 47 -3.23 0.59 18.27
N TYR A 48 -3.94 1.69 18.53
CA TYR A 48 -3.35 3.01 18.73
C TYR A 48 -3.56 3.50 20.17
N SER A 49 -2.48 3.97 20.79
CA SER A 49 -2.56 4.57 22.12
C SER A 49 -3.29 5.92 22.05
N HIS A 50 -4.10 6.20 23.07
CA HIS A 50 -4.78 7.49 23.25
C HIS A 50 -3.84 8.58 23.80
N THR A 51 -2.62 8.23 24.21
CA THR A 51 -1.62 9.12 24.79
C THR A 51 -0.31 9.10 24.01
N GLY A 52 0.44 10.20 24.09
CA GLY A 52 1.76 10.32 23.48
C GLY A 52 1.76 11.06 22.14
N ARG A 53 2.91 11.00 21.43
CA ARG A 53 3.07 11.69 20.14
C ARG A 53 2.15 11.06 19.08
N PRO A 54 1.44 11.88 18.29
CA PRO A 54 0.63 11.38 17.17
C PRO A 54 1.46 10.50 16.22
N SER A 55 0.91 9.35 15.89
CA SER A 55 1.50 8.43 14.90
C SER A 55 1.14 8.88 13.48
N ILE A 56 1.83 8.29 12.51
CA ILE A 56 1.52 8.48 11.09
C ILE A 56 0.11 7.95 10.81
N ASP A 57 -0.62 8.63 9.94
CA ASP A 57 -1.93 8.21 9.50
C ASP A 57 -1.89 6.81 8.86
N PRO A 58 -2.68 5.84 9.36
CA PRO A 58 -2.70 4.50 8.79
C PRO A 58 -3.21 4.47 7.34
N GLU A 59 -4.16 5.33 6.98
CA GLU A 59 -4.64 5.41 5.61
C GLU A 59 -3.52 5.82 4.64
N LEU A 60 -2.72 6.82 5.01
CA LEU A 60 -1.54 7.21 4.24
C LEU A 60 -0.61 6.02 4.00
N LEU A 61 -0.32 5.24 5.04
CA LEU A 61 0.57 4.09 4.93
C LEU A 61 0.01 2.99 4.02
N ILE A 62 -1.31 2.75 4.04
CA ILE A 62 -1.96 1.79 3.13
C ILE A 62 -1.95 2.30 1.70
N ARG A 63 -2.22 3.59 1.47
CA ARG A 63 -2.11 4.20 0.13
C ARG A 63 -0.69 4.07 -0.43
N MET A 64 0.33 4.29 0.39
CA MET A 64 1.73 4.05 0.00
C MET A 64 1.98 2.58 -0.35
N LEU A 65 1.44 1.62 0.42
CA LEU A 65 1.54 0.19 0.09
C LEU A 65 0.89 -0.14 -1.25
N LEU A 66 -0.31 0.39 -1.52
CA LEU A 66 -1.00 0.20 -2.79
C LEU A 66 -0.18 0.74 -3.96
N VAL A 67 0.39 1.95 -3.84
CA VAL A 67 1.35 2.47 -4.83
C VAL A 67 2.50 1.50 -5.04
N GLY A 68 3.11 1.00 -3.96
CA GLY A 68 4.22 0.06 -4.03
C GLY A 68 3.87 -1.22 -4.79
N TYR A 69 2.73 -1.83 -4.48
CA TYR A 69 2.28 -3.05 -5.15
C TYR A 69 1.93 -2.80 -6.62
N CYS A 70 1.15 -1.78 -6.93
CA CYS A 70 0.72 -1.48 -8.30
C CYS A 70 1.87 -1.03 -9.20
N SER A 71 2.90 -0.41 -8.64
CA SER A 71 4.08 0.08 -9.39
C SER A 71 5.30 -0.86 -9.30
N GLY A 72 5.18 -2.04 -8.66
CA GLY A 72 6.26 -3.00 -8.53
C GLY A 72 7.42 -2.53 -7.63
N ILE A 73 7.19 -1.58 -6.74
CA ILE A 73 8.22 -1.02 -5.84
C ILE A 73 8.29 -1.86 -4.56
N ARG A 74 9.26 -2.79 -4.50
CA ARG A 74 9.40 -3.72 -3.36
C ARG A 74 10.14 -3.12 -2.16
N SER A 75 11.04 -2.16 -2.38
CA SER A 75 11.83 -1.53 -1.33
C SER A 75 11.07 -0.41 -0.63
N GLY A 76 10.87 -0.51 0.69
CA GLY A 76 10.20 0.55 1.47
C GLY A 76 10.95 1.89 1.43
N ARG A 77 12.30 1.88 1.35
CA ARG A 77 13.08 3.10 1.19
C ARG A 77 12.80 3.76 -0.16
N ARG A 78 12.89 2.97 -1.24
CA ARG A 78 12.60 3.46 -2.58
C ARG A 78 11.15 3.94 -2.70
N LEU A 79 10.19 3.25 -2.07
CA LEU A 79 8.79 3.68 -2.05
C LEU A 79 8.64 5.08 -1.43
N CYS A 80 9.30 5.35 -0.29
CA CYS A 80 9.26 6.67 0.31
C CYS A 80 9.87 7.75 -0.59
N GLU A 81 10.99 7.44 -1.27
CA GLU A 81 11.64 8.34 -2.24
C GLU A 81 10.72 8.61 -3.45
N GLU A 82 10.13 7.57 -4.03
CA GLU A 82 9.23 7.70 -5.17
C GLU A 82 7.96 8.48 -4.82
N VAL A 83 7.36 8.25 -3.65
CA VAL A 83 6.21 9.04 -3.19
C VAL A 83 6.60 10.49 -2.94
N HIS A 84 7.86 10.76 -2.53
CA HIS A 84 8.34 12.13 -2.36
C HIS A 84 8.44 12.88 -3.69
N LEU A 85 8.89 12.24 -4.74
CA LEU A 85 9.22 12.87 -6.02
C LEU A 85 8.10 12.83 -7.06
N ASN A 86 7.22 11.83 -6.99
CA ASN A 86 6.17 11.62 -7.99
C ASN A 86 4.86 12.29 -7.58
N LEU A 87 4.39 13.23 -8.37
CA LEU A 87 3.19 14.02 -8.10
C LEU A 87 1.91 13.16 -8.09
N ALA A 88 1.80 12.15 -8.96
CA ALA A 88 0.65 11.25 -8.97
C ALA A 88 0.60 10.37 -7.70
N TYR A 89 1.75 9.96 -7.17
CA TYR A 89 1.81 9.22 -5.91
C TYR A 89 1.47 10.10 -4.72
N ARG A 90 1.94 11.37 -4.71
CA ARG A 90 1.54 12.35 -3.67
C ARG A 90 0.04 12.57 -3.69
N TRP A 91 -0.53 12.81 -4.87
CA TRP A 91 -1.97 12.97 -5.06
C TRP A 91 -2.75 11.78 -4.49
N PHE A 92 -2.38 10.56 -4.88
CA PHE A 92 -3.03 9.34 -4.41
C PHE A 92 -2.90 9.15 -2.90
N CYS A 93 -1.75 9.52 -2.33
CA CYS A 93 -1.48 9.46 -0.90
C CYS A 93 -2.10 10.62 -0.09
N ARG A 94 -2.87 11.51 -0.72
CA ARG A 94 -3.47 12.70 -0.08
C ARG A 94 -2.42 13.63 0.56
N LEU A 95 -1.25 13.74 -0.05
CA LEU A 95 -0.16 14.59 0.39
C LEU A 95 -0.07 15.85 -0.47
N ASP A 96 0.08 17.00 0.18
CA ASP A 96 0.41 18.24 -0.50
C ASP A 96 1.90 18.31 -0.88
N LEU A 97 2.31 19.27 -1.71
CA LEU A 97 3.70 19.45 -2.17
C LEU A 97 4.69 19.64 -1.01
N THR A 98 4.24 20.25 0.08
CA THR A 98 5.05 20.55 1.28
C THR A 98 4.99 19.48 2.36
N ASP A 99 4.06 18.52 2.26
CA ASP A 99 3.88 17.49 3.26
C ASP A 99 5.09 16.55 3.35
N ARG A 100 5.40 16.17 4.58
CA ARG A 100 6.49 15.24 4.85
C ARG A 100 6.07 13.81 4.58
N ILE A 101 6.91 13.09 3.86
CA ILE A 101 6.76 11.65 3.66
C ILE A 101 7.21 10.91 4.92
N PRO A 102 6.52 9.84 5.32
CA PRO A 102 6.95 8.97 6.40
C PRO A 102 8.36 8.42 6.16
N ASP A 103 9.17 8.37 7.22
CA ASP A 103 10.46 7.69 7.17
C ASP A 103 10.27 6.18 6.96
N HIS A 104 11.15 5.56 6.17
CA HIS A 104 11.08 4.14 5.83
C HIS A 104 11.10 3.22 7.06
N SER A 105 11.76 3.62 8.16
CA SER A 105 11.77 2.85 9.40
C SER A 105 10.41 2.86 10.10
N SER A 106 9.74 4.01 10.12
CA SER A 106 8.39 4.15 10.65
C SER A 106 7.37 3.38 9.80
N PHE A 107 7.51 3.44 8.47
CA PHE A 107 6.72 2.67 7.52
C PHE A 107 6.89 1.16 7.76
N SER A 108 8.12 0.68 7.87
CA SER A 108 8.45 -0.73 8.14
C SER A 108 7.89 -1.21 9.48
N LYS A 109 8.04 -0.44 10.55
CA LYS A 109 7.51 -0.77 11.89
C LYS A 109 5.98 -0.94 11.88
N ASN A 110 5.25 -0.06 11.20
CA ASN A 110 3.80 -0.20 11.11
C ASN A 110 3.40 -1.42 10.28
N ARG A 111 4.06 -1.68 9.15
CA ARG A 111 3.79 -2.82 8.27
C ARG A 111 4.00 -4.17 8.99
N HIS A 112 5.09 -4.32 9.73
CA HIS A 112 5.45 -5.57 10.39
C HIS A 112 4.86 -5.71 11.80
N GLY A 113 4.43 -4.61 12.43
CA GLY A 113 3.74 -4.59 13.72
C GLY A 113 2.21 -4.49 13.53
N ARG A 114 1.66 -3.30 13.80
CA ARG A 114 0.22 -3.05 13.86
C ARG A 114 -0.60 -3.63 12.70
N PHE A 115 -0.13 -3.49 11.45
CA PHE A 115 -0.88 -3.99 10.30
C PHE A 115 -0.94 -5.51 10.23
N ARG A 116 0.10 -6.19 10.73
CA ARG A 116 0.10 -7.63 10.84
C ARG A 116 -0.75 -8.11 12.01
N GLU A 117 -0.63 -7.46 13.16
CA GLU A 117 -1.35 -7.82 14.39
C GLU A 117 -2.85 -7.57 14.30
N SER A 118 -3.27 -6.59 13.49
CA SER A 118 -4.68 -6.21 13.29
C SER A 118 -5.36 -6.90 12.11
N ASP A 119 -4.70 -7.82 11.41
CA ASP A 119 -5.19 -8.40 10.14
C ASP A 119 -5.64 -7.38 9.08
N LEU A 120 -5.11 -6.15 9.17
CA LEU A 120 -5.53 -5.04 8.31
C LEU A 120 -5.44 -5.36 6.82
N LEU A 121 -4.33 -5.96 6.39
CA LEU A 121 -4.14 -6.29 4.97
C LEU A 121 -5.16 -7.32 4.47
N ARG A 122 -5.53 -8.26 5.33
CA ARG A 122 -6.59 -9.22 5.06
C ARG A 122 -7.94 -8.51 4.96
N HIS A 123 -8.25 -7.63 5.89
CA HIS A 123 -9.49 -6.84 5.86
C HIS A 123 -9.61 -6.01 4.56
N VAL A 124 -8.55 -5.30 4.15
CA VAL A 124 -8.52 -4.54 2.88
C VAL A 124 -8.69 -5.47 1.68
N PHE A 125 -8.08 -6.65 1.70
CA PHE A 125 -8.23 -7.64 0.64
C PHE A 125 -9.68 -8.14 0.55
N GLU A 126 -10.27 -8.58 1.66
CA GLU A 126 -11.63 -9.12 1.71
C GLU A 126 -12.68 -8.07 1.26
N THR A 127 -12.55 -6.82 1.70
CA THR A 127 -13.44 -5.74 1.26
C THR A 127 -13.29 -5.44 -0.22
N THR A 128 -12.07 -5.49 -0.75
CA THR A 128 -11.81 -5.29 -2.18
C THR A 128 -12.41 -6.42 -3.02
N VAL A 129 -12.24 -7.68 -2.57
CA VAL A 129 -12.82 -8.84 -3.25
C VAL A 129 -14.34 -8.80 -3.21
N ALA A 130 -14.95 -8.46 -2.07
CA ALA A 130 -16.40 -8.31 -1.94
C ALA A 130 -16.93 -7.30 -2.97
N ARG A 131 -16.27 -6.14 -3.10
CA ARG A 131 -16.63 -5.15 -4.10
C ARG A 131 -16.45 -5.65 -5.54
N CYS A 132 -15.39 -6.41 -5.82
CA CYS A 132 -15.22 -7.05 -7.13
C CYS A 132 -16.38 -8.01 -7.46
N MET A 133 -16.89 -8.72 -6.46
CA MET A 133 -18.05 -9.61 -6.62
C MET A 133 -19.35 -8.81 -6.86
N GLU A 134 -19.58 -7.75 -6.13
CA GLU A 134 -20.72 -6.84 -6.29
C GLU A 134 -20.77 -6.21 -7.70
N GLU A 135 -19.60 -5.80 -8.22
CA GLU A 135 -19.44 -5.23 -9.56
C GLU A 135 -19.43 -6.31 -10.67
N GLY A 136 -19.56 -7.59 -10.31
CA GLY A 136 -19.55 -8.71 -11.28
C GLY A 136 -18.20 -8.98 -11.95
N LEU A 137 -17.12 -8.45 -11.41
CA LEU A 137 -15.75 -8.64 -11.93
C LEU A 137 -15.18 -10.01 -11.56
N VAL A 138 -15.67 -10.62 -10.48
CA VAL A 138 -15.29 -11.94 -10.00
C VAL A 138 -16.53 -12.79 -9.81
N GLY A 139 -16.63 -13.89 -10.55
CA GLY A 139 -17.69 -14.89 -10.38
C GLY A 139 -17.25 -15.96 -9.38
N GLY A 140 -18.12 -16.29 -8.40
CA GLY A 140 -17.83 -17.32 -7.40
C GLY A 140 -17.91 -18.77 -7.90
N GLN A 141 -17.88 -19.04 -9.22
CA GLN A 141 -18.09 -20.37 -9.82
C GLN A 141 -16.83 -21.23 -9.91
N GLY A 142 -15.65 -20.69 -9.66
CA GLY A 142 -14.40 -21.44 -9.70
C GLY A 142 -13.31 -20.75 -8.89
N PHE A 143 -12.58 -21.54 -8.10
CA PHE A 143 -11.42 -21.09 -7.34
C PHE A 143 -10.19 -21.86 -7.82
N ALA A 144 -9.14 -21.16 -8.20
CA ALA A 144 -7.82 -21.73 -8.41
C ALA A 144 -6.91 -21.35 -7.23
N VAL A 145 -6.37 -22.37 -6.56
CA VAL A 145 -5.35 -22.17 -5.52
C VAL A 145 -4.02 -22.60 -6.12
N ASP A 146 -3.10 -21.65 -6.25
CA ASP A 146 -1.71 -21.96 -6.60
C ASP A 146 -0.99 -22.46 -5.36
N ALA A 147 -0.78 -23.78 -5.28
CA ALA A 147 0.00 -24.43 -4.26
C ALA A 147 1.45 -24.51 -4.70
N SER A 148 2.27 -23.54 -4.32
CA SER A 148 3.72 -23.68 -4.40
C SER A 148 4.19 -24.66 -3.33
N LEU A 149 4.87 -25.74 -3.77
CA LEU A 149 5.60 -26.63 -2.87
C LEU A 149 6.78 -25.86 -2.28
N ILE A 150 6.63 -25.39 -1.06
CA ILE A 150 7.73 -24.84 -0.27
C ILE A 150 8.45 -26.04 0.31
N SER A 151 9.64 -26.38 -0.22
CA SER A 151 10.53 -27.32 0.46
C SER A 151 10.88 -26.72 1.83
N ALA A 152 10.36 -27.29 2.90
CA ALA A 152 10.85 -26.97 4.23
C ALA A 152 12.32 -27.42 4.27
N ASP A 153 13.20 -26.51 4.63
CA ASP A 153 14.61 -26.83 4.90
C ASP A 153 14.67 -27.52 6.27
N VAL A 154 14.24 -28.77 6.27
CA VAL A 154 14.26 -29.62 7.47
C VAL A 154 15.67 -30.20 7.58
N GLN A 155 16.41 -29.78 8.56
CA GLN A 155 17.62 -30.46 8.95
C GLN A 155 17.28 -31.92 9.24
N LYS A 156 17.79 -32.84 8.43
CA LYS A 156 17.54 -34.28 8.54
C LYS A 156 17.82 -34.88 9.94
N GLN A 157 18.62 -34.20 10.75
CA GLN A 157 18.93 -34.55 12.11
C GLN A 157 17.74 -34.43 13.11
N ASN A 158 16.73 -33.60 12.75
CA ASN A 158 15.55 -33.34 13.57
C ASN A 158 14.27 -33.99 13.01
N SER A 159 14.36 -34.91 12.05
CA SER A 159 13.20 -35.59 11.51
C SER A 159 12.86 -36.83 12.33
N SER A 160 11.67 -36.85 12.94
CA SER A 160 11.08 -38.09 13.51
C SER A 160 10.29 -38.83 12.43
N LYS A 161 10.28 -40.16 12.50
CA LYS A 161 9.47 -40.97 11.60
C LYS A 161 7.98 -40.85 11.99
N PRO A 162 7.04 -41.02 11.03
CA PRO A 162 5.60 -40.98 11.33
C PRO A 162 5.13 -41.91 12.47
N ASP A 163 5.79 -43.02 12.64
CA ASP A 163 5.51 -44.00 13.69
C ASP A 163 5.85 -43.49 15.12
N ASP A 164 6.68 -42.44 15.24
CA ASP A 164 7.07 -41.85 16.51
C ASP A 164 6.09 -40.73 16.96
N TRP A 165 5.03 -40.45 16.18
CA TRP A 165 4.03 -39.41 16.49
C TRP A 165 2.85 -39.89 17.33
N ALA A 166 2.81 -41.20 17.65
CA ALA A 166 1.72 -41.85 18.40
C ALA A 166 2.03 -42.04 19.90
N ALA A 167 2.97 -41.22 20.47
CA ALA A 167 3.32 -41.26 21.89
C ALA A 167 2.91 -39.99 22.61
#